data_f04839abcf9a4351d3148ffe4c3d4c1e
#
_entry.id   f04839abcf9a4351d3148ffe4c3d4c1e
#
_cell.length_a   1.000
_cell.length_b   1.000
_cell.length_c   1.000
_cell.angle_alpha   90.00
_cell.angle_beta   90.00
_cell.angle_gamma   90.00
#
_symmetry.space_group_name_H-M   'P 1'
#
loop_
_entity.id
_entity.type
_entity.pdbx_description
1 polymer ?
#
loop_
_entity_poly.entity_id
_entity_poly.type
_entity_poly.pdbx_seq_one_letter_code
_entity_poly.pdbx_strand_id
1 'polypeptide(L)'
;MATTSLSLQDCRARDTAHALRPLRDLFDIPEGVIYLDGNSLGVMPKTAAARAAEVVAQEWGQGLIRSWNTAGWFSLPQRLGNRIAPLIGAGPDEVVATDTTSINLFKVLSAALSIAAQDAPQRKVIVSERSNFPTDLYIAEGLCKERGYTLQLVEPEEIAGALTADVAVLMLTHVNYRTGAMHDMTAVTAAAHAAGALMVW
;
A
#
# COMPACT_ATOMS: atom_id res chain seq x y z
N MET A 1 -15.77 8.43 30.05
CA MET A 1 -15.42 7.03 30.37
C MET A 1 -14.03 7.05 30.98
N ALA A 2 -13.84 6.47 32.17
CA ALA A 2 -12.53 6.40 32.81
C ALA A 2 -11.63 5.47 31.96
N THR A 3 -10.53 6.00 31.44
CA THR A 3 -9.48 5.20 30.79
C THR A 3 -8.81 4.36 31.86
N THR A 4 -9.19 3.09 31.95
CA THR A 4 -8.48 2.12 32.81
C THR A 4 -7.06 2.01 32.29
N SER A 5 -6.06 2.50 33.02
CA SER A 5 -4.66 2.33 32.63
C SER A 5 -4.30 0.85 32.69
N LEU A 6 -3.79 0.31 31.58
CA LEU A 6 -3.33 -1.08 31.50
C LEU A 6 -2.02 -1.22 32.26
N SER A 7 -1.95 -2.20 33.16
CA SER A 7 -0.69 -2.60 33.81
C SER A 7 0.14 -3.49 32.90
N LEU A 8 1.44 -3.62 33.20
CA LEU A 8 2.32 -4.56 32.52
C LEU A 8 1.82 -6.03 32.66
N GLN A 9 1.19 -6.34 33.79
CA GLN A 9 0.62 -7.67 34.03
C GLN A 9 -0.59 -7.93 33.11
N ASP A 10 -1.44 -6.92 32.89
CA ASP A 10 -2.57 -7.03 31.95
C ASP A 10 -2.08 -7.25 30.51
N CYS A 11 -1.02 -6.54 30.11
CA CYS A 11 -0.40 -6.72 28.78
C CYS A 11 0.13 -8.15 28.62
N ARG A 12 0.90 -8.65 29.62
CA ARG A 12 1.43 -10.02 29.60
C ARG A 12 0.33 -11.08 29.57
N ALA A 13 -0.76 -10.87 30.30
CA ALA A 13 -1.90 -11.78 30.28
C ALA A 13 -2.57 -11.82 28.91
N ARG A 14 -2.75 -10.66 28.26
CA ARG A 14 -3.28 -10.56 26.91
C ARG A 14 -2.36 -11.22 25.87
N ASP A 15 -1.06 -10.99 25.92
CA ASP A 15 -0.08 -11.64 25.04
C ASP A 15 -0.16 -13.17 25.17
N THR A 16 -0.28 -13.68 26.41
CA THR A 16 -0.37 -15.12 26.66
C THR A 16 -1.65 -15.72 26.09
N ALA A 17 -2.77 -15.00 26.17
CA ALA A 17 -4.08 -15.46 25.70
C ALA A 17 -4.30 -15.26 24.19
N HIS A 18 -3.44 -14.49 23.50
CA HIS A 18 -3.67 -14.11 22.13
C HIS A 18 -3.42 -15.27 21.15
N ALA A 19 -4.39 -15.55 20.29
CA ALA A 19 -4.33 -16.68 19.34
C ALA A 19 -3.16 -16.60 18.34
N LEU A 20 -2.70 -15.40 18.02
CA LEU A 20 -1.58 -15.18 17.07
C LEU A 20 -0.19 -15.25 17.72
N ARG A 21 -0.10 -15.40 19.05
CA ARG A 21 1.18 -15.46 19.76
C ARG A 21 2.18 -16.46 19.16
N PRO A 22 1.78 -17.70 18.79
CA PRO A 22 2.72 -18.67 18.21
C PRO A 22 3.32 -18.20 16.87
N LEU A 23 2.67 -17.31 16.15
CA LEU A 23 3.18 -16.80 14.87
C LEU A 23 4.46 -15.95 15.03
N ARG A 24 4.70 -15.37 16.22
CA ARG A 24 5.94 -14.66 16.52
C ARG A 24 7.17 -15.55 16.32
N ASP A 25 7.05 -16.83 16.63
CA ASP A 25 8.15 -17.80 16.54
C ASP A 25 8.54 -18.13 15.11
N LEU A 26 7.76 -17.71 14.11
CA LEU A 26 8.09 -17.84 12.69
C LEU A 26 9.06 -16.77 12.18
N PHE A 27 9.37 -15.76 13.00
CA PHE A 27 10.19 -14.62 12.61
C PHE A 27 11.48 -14.54 13.42
N ASP A 28 12.54 -14.04 12.79
CA ASP A 28 13.81 -13.70 13.42
C ASP A 28 13.77 -12.25 13.92
N ILE A 29 13.58 -12.10 15.23
CA ILE A 29 13.60 -10.79 15.89
C ILE A 29 14.86 -10.75 16.74
N PRO A 30 15.78 -9.78 16.55
CA PRO A 30 16.98 -9.65 17.34
C PRO A 30 16.67 -9.56 18.83
N GLU A 31 17.51 -10.18 19.65
CA GLU A 31 17.35 -10.15 21.11
C GLU A 31 17.38 -8.71 21.65
N GLY A 32 16.49 -8.40 22.60
CA GLY A 32 16.41 -7.08 23.23
C GLY A 32 15.75 -6.00 22.37
N VAL A 33 15.37 -6.29 21.13
CA VAL A 33 14.69 -5.34 20.25
C VAL A 33 13.16 -5.45 20.39
N ILE A 34 12.51 -4.33 20.67
CA ILE A 34 11.06 -4.15 20.54
C ILE A 34 10.82 -3.50 19.18
N TYR A 35 10.50 -4.31 18.18
CA TYR A 35 10.31 -3.82 16.81
C TYR A 35 8.84 -3.52 16.53
N LEU A 36 8.52 -2.25 16.28
CA LEU A 36 7.16 -1.76 16.04
C LEU A 36 6.98 -1.09 14.68
N ASP A 37 7.99 -1.17 13.80
CA ASP A 37 7.99 -0.50 12.49
C ASP A 37 7.88 -1.51 11.32
N GLY A 38 7.04 -2.52 11.51
CA GLY A 38 6.80 -3.56 10.51
C GLY A 38 6.13 -3.05 9.22
N ASN A 39 5.55 -1.85 9.26
CA ASN A 39 4.99 -1.18 8.08
C ASN A 39 6.08 -0.62 7.15
N SER A 40 7.21 -0.20 7.69
CA SER A 40 8.36 0.26 6.89
C SER A 40 9.16 -0.91 6.33
N LEU A 41 9.51 -1.87 7.18
CA LEU A 41 10.19 -3.12 6.81
C LEU A 41 9.71 -4.24 7.72
N GLY A 42 9.12 -5.27 7.13
CA GLY A 42 8.67 -6.46 7.87
C GLY A 42 9.85 -7.21 8.51
N VAL A 43 9.59 -7.83 9.67
CA VAL A 43 10.56 -8.72 10.31
C VAL A 43 10.79 -9.93 9.42
N MET A 44 12.04 -10.39 9.31
CA MET A 44 12.41 -11.51 8.45
C MET A 44 11.78 -12.83 8.92
N PRO A 45 10.98 -13.52 8.06
CA PRO A 45 10.58 -14.89 8.34
C PRO A 45 11.79 -15.83 8.37
N LYS A 46 11.86 -16.75 9.32
CA LYS A 46 12.97 -17.72 9.47
C LYS A 46 13.26 -18.53 8.21
N THR A 47 12.23 -18.77 7.40
CA THR A 47 12.36 -19.52 6.15
C THR A 47 12.90 -18.69 4.99
N ALA A 48 12.92 -17.34 5.07
CA ALA A 48 13.22 -16.47 3.95
C ALA A 48 14.64 -16.62 3.44
N ALA A 49 15.63 -16.69 4.33
CA ALA A 49 17.05 -16.80 3.94
C ALA A 49 17.33 -18.12 3.17
N ALA A 50 16.82 -19.25 3.67
CA ALA A 50 16.98 -20.55 3.01
C ALA A 50 16.27 -20.56 1.65
N ARG A 51 15.07 -19.97 1.56
CA ARG A 51 14.31 -19.88 0.29
C ARG A 51 15.03 -19.00 -0.73
N ALA A 52 15.59 -17.88 -0.31
CA ALA A 52 16.38 -17.01 -1.19
C ALA A 52 17.63 -17.73 -1.74
N ALA A 53 18.35 -18.46 -0.86
CA ALA A 53 19.50 -19.25 -1.28
C ALA A 53 19.13 -20.34 -2.31
N GLU A 54 18.01 -21.02 -2.10
CA GLU A 54 17.48 -22.02 -3.04
C GLU A 54 17.14 -21.40 -4.41
N VAL A 55 16.47 -20.25 -4.43
CA VAL A 55 16.14 -19.53 -5.67
C VAL A 55 17.41 -19.20 -6.45
N VAL A 56 18.42 -18.68 -5.77
CA VAL A 56 19.70 -18.32 -6.40
C VAL A 56 20.43 -19.56 -6.92
N ALA A 57 20.60 -20.59 -6.09
CA ALA A 57 21.42 -21.75 -6.41
C ALA A 57 20.74 -22.70 -7.40
N GLN A 58 19.45 -22.97 -7.26
CA GLN A 58 18.73 -23.97 -8.03
C GLN A 58 17.91 -23.36 -9.18
N GLU A 59 17.01 -22.46 -8.84
CA GLU A 59 16.10 -21.93 -9.87
C GLU A 59 16.86 -21.07 -10.88
N TRP A 60 17.69 -20.14 -10.43
CA TRP A 60 18.52 -19.34 -11.31
C TRP A 60 19.75 -20.12 -11.78
N GLY A 61 20.59 -20.61 -10.85
CA GLY A 61 21.89 -21.19 -11.18
C GLY A 61 21.81 -22.46 -12.06
N GLN A 62 20.82 -23.32 -11.84
CA GLN A 62 20.63 -24.56 -12.60
C GLN A 62 19.48 -24.47 -13.62
N GLY A 63 18.40 -23.78 -13.28
CA GLY A 63 17.22 -23.66 -14.13
C GLY A 63 17.41 -22.68 -15.28
N LEU A 64 18.21 -21.60 -15.07
CA LEU A 64 18.45 -20.54 -16.04
C LEU A 64 17.12 -19.97 -16.58
N ILE A 65 17.05 -19.65 -17.87
CA ILE A 65 15.84 -19.09 -18.50
C ILE A 65 14.62 -20.02 -18.39
N ARG A 66 14.81 -21.33 -18.27
CA ARG A 66 13.72 -22.30 -18.15
C ARG A 66 12.89 -22.09 -16.89
N SER A 67 13.46 -21.50 -15.83
CA SER A 67 12.79 -21.26 -14.55
C SER A 67 11.62 -20.30 -14.63
N TRP A 68 11.51 -19.50 -15.67
CA TRP A 68 10.28 -18.76 -15.94
C TRP A 68 9.05 -19.67 -15.96
N ASN A 69 9.19 -20.88 -16.51
CA ASN A 69 8.12 -21.88 -16.57
C ASN A 69 8.26 -22.92 -15.46
N THR A 70 9.43 -23.56 -15.31
CA THR A 70 9.61 -24.73 -14.44
C THR A 70 9.58 -24.38 -12.96
N ALA A 71 10.06 -23.21 -12.55
CA ALA A 71 9.93 -22.67 -11.19
C ALA A 71 8.69 -21.76 -11.04
N GLY A 72 7.95 -21.51 -12.12
CA GLY A 72 6.73 -20.73 -12.11
C GLY A 72 6.92 -19.24 -11.86
N TRP A 73 8.04 -18.66 -12.24
CA TRP A 73 8.31 -17.22 -12.08
C TRP A 73 7.33 -16.37 -12.88
N PHE A 74 6.95 -16.83 -14.08
CA PHE A 74 6.01 -16.10 -14.93
C PHE A 74 4.67 -15.83 -14.23
N SER A 75 4.16 -16.81 -13.49
CA SER A 75 2.89 -16.68 -12.78
C SER A 75 3.03 -16.22 -11.32
N LEU A 76 4.25 -16.02 -10.83
CA LEU A 76 4.49 -15.72 -9.42
C LEU A 76 3.81 -14.43 -8.95
N PRO A 77 3.87 -13.30 -9.70
CA PRO A 77 3.20 -12.07 -9.31
C PRO A 77 1.70 -12.24 -9.07
N GLN A 78 1.02 -12.96 -9.96
CA GLN A 78 -0.42 -13.22 -9.86
C GLN A 78 -0.74 -14.19 -8.71
N ARG A 79 0.05 -15.26 -8.56
CA ARG A 79 -0.15 -16.21 -7.46
C ARG A 79 0.03 -15.57 -6.09
N LEU A 80 0.99 -14.65 -5.94
CA LEU A 80 1.17 -13.88 -4.71
C LEU A 80 0.01 -12.90 -4.53
N GLY A 81 -0.39 -12.21 -5.58
CA GLY A 81 -1.55 -11.33 -5.58
C GLY A 81 -2.81 -12.03 -5.09
N ASN A 82 -3.10 -13.23 -5.59
CA ASN A 82 -4.25 -14.04 -5.18
C ASN A 82 -4.19 -14.51 -3.71
N ARG A 83 -3.00 -14.56 -3.10
CA ARG A 83 -2.86 -14.79 -1.66
C ARG A 83 -3.10 -13.53 -0.83
N ILE A 84 -2.77 -12.37 -1.38
CA ILE A 84 -2.96 -11.06 -0.73
C ILE A 84 -4.43 -10.64 -0.84
N ALA A 85 -5.09 -10.92 -1.95
CA ALA A 85 -6.44 -10.47 -2.26
C ALA A 85 -7.45 -10.65 -1.09
N PRO A 86 -7.58 -11.83 -0.46
CA PRO A 86 -8.52 -12.00 0.66
C PRO A 86 -8.19 -11.13 1.88
N LEU A 87 -6.91 -10.77 2.08
CA LEU A 87 -6.48 -9.95 3.22
C LEU A 87 -6.89 -8.47 3.06
N ILE A 88 -7.06 -8.02 1.83
CA ILE A 88 -7.42 -6.63 1.50
C ILE A 88 -8.84 -6.49 0.94
N GLY A 89 -9.62 -7.57 0.97
CA GLY A 89 -11.03 -7.56 0.50
C GLY A 89 -11.19 -7.55 -1.02
N ALA A 90 -10.16 -7.95 -1.76
CA ALA A 90 -10.20 -8.08 -3.21
C ALA A 90 -10.57 -9.53 -3.64
N GLY A 91 -11.07 -9.68 -4.87
CA GLY A 91 -11.39 -10.94 -5.50
C GLY A 91 -10.18 -11.62 -6.17
N PRO A 92 -10.38 -12.83 -6.70
CA PRO A 92 -9.38 -13.52 -7.50
C PRO A 92 -8.96 -12.67 -8.72
N ASP A 93 -7.67 -12.67 -9.01
CA ASP A 93 -7.04 -11.99 -10.15
C ASP A 93 -7.14 -10.45 -10.14
N GLU A 94 -7.61 -9.85 -9.06
CA GLU A 94 -7.69 -8.38 -8.90
C GLU A 94 -6.41 -7.79 -8.26
N VAL A 95 -5.49 -8.63 -7.78
CA VAL A 95 -4.25 -8.20 -7.14
C VAL A 95 -3.04 -8.81 -7.84
N VAL A 96 -2.04 -8.00 -8.05
CA VAL A 96 -0.73 -8.43 -8.56
C VAL A 96 0.39 -7.90 -7.64
N ALA A 97 1.33 -8.75 -7.26
CA ALA A 97 2.53 -8.36 -6.52
C ALA A 97 3.64 -8.01 -7.52
N THR A 98 4.00 -6.74 -7.60
CA THR A 98 5.01 -6.26 -8.57
C THR A 98 5.69 -5.00 -8.04
N ASP A 99 6.85 -4.70 -8.53
CA ASP A 99 7.61 -3.47 -8.33
C ASP A 99 7.65 -2.91 -6.88
N THR A 100 8.02 -1.66 -6.75
CA THR A 100 7.98 -0.88 -5.51
C THR A 100 6.74 0.00 -5.46
N THR A 101 6.39 0.50 -4.27
CA THR A 101 5.27 1.45 -4.09
C THR A 101 5.38 2.64 -5.05
N SER A 102 6.57 3.24 -5.17
CA SER A 102 6.78 4.40 -6.05
C SER A 102 6.53 4.08 -7.53
N ILE A 103 7.03 2.92 -8.02
CA ILE A 103 6.81 2.52 -9.42
C ILE A 103 5.34 2.17 -9.65
N ASN A 104 4.71 1.48 -8.70
CA ASN A 104 3.30 1.13 -8.81
C ASN A 104 2.41 2.37 -8.78
N LEU A 105 2.70 3.33 -7.91
CA LEU A 105 1.99 4.60 -7.88
C LEU A 105 2.12 5.36 -9.22
N PHE A 106 3.34 5.44 -9.78
CA PHE A 106 3.54 6.04 -11.10
C PHE A 106 2.66 5.38 -12.15
N LYS A 107 2.60 4.04 -12.19
CA LYS A 107 1.79 3.28 -13.14
C LYS A 107 0.30 3.53 -12.95
N VAL A 108 -0.19 3.42 -11.71
CA VAL A 108 -1.62 3.56 -11.39
C VAL A 108 -2.08 5.00 -11.62
N LEU A 109 -1.32 5.98 -11.15
CA LEU A 109 -1.65 7.39 -11.35
C LEU A 109 -1.58 7.78 -12.84
N SER A 110 -0.60 7.26 -13.59
CA SER A 110 -0.54 7.45 -15.04
C SER A 110 -1.78 6.89 -15.74
N ALA A 111 -2.25 5.71 -15.34
CA ALA A 111 -3.47 5.11 -15.87
C ALA A 111 -4.70 5.94 -15.51
N ALA A 112 -4.83 6.36 -14.24
CA ALA A 112 -5.93 7.20 -13.78
C ALA A 112 -6.02 8.52 -14.54
N LEU A 113 -4.88 9.19 -14.77
CA LEU A 113 -4.83 10.42 -15.56
C LEU A 113 -5.20 10.19 -17.03
N SER A 114 -4.85 9.02 -17.60
CA SER A 114 -5.22 8.68 -18.97
C SER A 114 -6.74 8.43 -19.09
N ILE A 115 -7.35 7.77 -18.11
CA ILE A 115 -8.80 7.59 -18.01
C ILE A 115 -9.49 8.95 -17.86
N ALA A 116 -9.04 9.78 -16.92
CA ALA A 116 -9.60 11.10 -16.70
C ALA A 116 -9.49 12.00 -17.95
N ALA A 117 -8.38 11.94 -18.68
CA ALA A 117 -8.20 12.71 -19.92
C ALA A 117 -9.17 12.28 -21.03
N GLN A 118 -9.59 11.01 -21.04
CA GLN A 118 -10.53 10.48 -22.01
C GLN A 118 -11.98 10.75 -21.61
N ASP A 119 -12.34 10.49 -20.34
CA ASP A 119 -13.73 10.51 -19.89
C ASP A 119 -14.18 11.90 -19.41
N ALA A 120 -13.25 12.70 -18.89
CA ALA A 120 -13.53 14.03 -18.32
C ALA A 120 -12.35 15.01 -18.54
N PRO A 121 -12.05 15.37 -19.80
CA PRO A 121 -10.84 16.14 -20.18
C PRO A 121 -10.73 17.53 -19.54
N GLN A 122 -11.83 18.08 -19.03
CA GLN A 122 -11.88 19.35 -18.30
C GLN A 122 -11.32 19.24 -16.87
N ARG A 123 -11.29 18.02 -16.27
CA ARG A 123 -10.77 17.80 -14.93
C ARG A 123 -9.25 17.75 -14.95
N LYS A 124 -8.60 18.69 -14.24
CA LYS A 124 -7.14 18.89 -14.31
C LYS A 124 -6.47 18.96 -12.95
N VAL A 125 -7.16 18.60 -11.88
CA VAL A 125 -6.62 18.66 -10.53
C VAL A 125 -6.44 17.25 -9.96
N ILE A 126 -5.27 17.00 -9.36
CA ILE A 126 -5.03 15.89 -8.43
C ILE A 126 -5.07 16.49 -7.03
N VAL A 127 -5.91 15.96 -6.16
CA VAL A 127 -5.94 16.32 -4.74
C VAL A 127 -5.18 15.28 -3.93
N SER A 128 -4.33 15.72 -3.00
CA SER A 128 -3.67 14.85 -2.03
C SER A 128 -3.46 15.57 -0.69
N GLU A 129 -3.18 14.81 0.37
CA GLU A 129 -2.77 15.40 1.65
C GLU A 129 -1.37 16.00 1.57
N ARG A 130 -1.18 17.17 2.20
CA ARG A 130 0.13 17.80 2.37
C ARG A 130 1.10 16.94 3.18
N SER A 131 0.59 16.14 4.09
CA SER A 131 1.35 15.23 4.95
C SER A 131 1.54 13.83 4.37
N ASN A 132 1.13 13.60 3.12
CA ASN A 132 1.35 12.32 2.45
C ASN A 132 2.85 12.00 2.31
N PHE A 133 3.17 10.75 2.00
CA PHE A 133 4.56 10.32 1.90
C PHE A 133 5.29 11.11 0.80
N PRO A 134 6.48 11.66 1.07
CA PRO A 134 7.12 12.63 0.17
C PRO A 134 7.32 12.14 -1.26
N THR A 135 7.74 10.86 -1.44
CA THR A 135 7.96 10.31 -2.79
C THR A 135 6.68 10.20 -3.60
N ASP A 136 5.53 9.99 -2.95
CA ASP A 136 4.24 9.91 -3.60
C ASP A 136 3.84 11.29 -4.16
N LEU A 137 4.11 12.35 -3.39
CA LEU A 137 3.89 13.72 -3.83
C LEU A 137 4.84 14.12 -4.98
N TYR A 138 6.11 13.69 -4.93
CA TYR A 138 7.06 13.95 -6.04
C TYR A 138 6.63 13.27 -7.34
N ILE A 139 6.11 12.05 -7.27
CA ILE A 139 5.59 11.32 -8.43
C ILE A 139 4.36 12.06 -9.00
N ALA A 140 3.42 12.46 -8.15
CA ALA A 140 2.25 13.21 -8.56
C ALA A 140 2.63 14.56 -9.18
N GLU A 141 3.56 15.30 -8.58
CA GLU A 141 4.07 16.57 -9.11
C GLU A 141 4.72 16.39 -10.48
N GLY A 142 5.56 15.35 -10.65
CA GLY A 142 6.20 15.03 -11.92
C GLY A 142 5.18 14.77 -13.02
N LEU A 143 4.18 13.92 -12.75
CA LEU A 143 3.11 13.62 -13.70
C LEU A 143 2.23 14.86 -14.00
N CYS A 144 1.97 15.70 -13.01
CA CYS A 144 1.24 16.96 -13.23
C CYS A 144 1.98 17.86 -14.21
N LYS A 145 3.29 18.06 -14.03
CA LYS A 145 4.12 18.88 -14.94
C LYS A 145 4.14 18.32 -16.36
N GLU A 146 4.26 16.98 -16.49
CA GLU A 146 4.32 16.33 -17.80
C GLU A 146 2.99 16.42 -18.56
N ARG A 147 1.85 16.26 -17.86
CA ARG A 147 0.54 16.09 -18.48
C ARG A 147 -0.40 17.28 -18.38
N GLY A 148 0.06 18.39 -17.83
CA GLY A 148 -0.74 19.62 -17.69
C GLY A 148 -1.86 19.52 -16.65
N TYR A 149 -1.58 18.84 -15.53
CA TYR A 149 -2.43 18.80 -14.35
C TYR A 149 -1.87 19.71 -13.25
N THR A 150 -2.67 19.97 -12.23
CA THR A 150 -2.26 20.69 -11.02
C THR A 150 -2.35 19.75 -9.82
N LEU A 151 -1.32 19.71 -8.99
CA LEU A 151 -1.36 19.04 -7.69
C LEU A 151 -1.82 20.03 -6.63
N GLN A 152 -2.97 19.77 -6.03
CA GLN A 152 -3.53 20.51 -4.90
C GLN A 152 -3.28 19.74 -3.61
N LEU A 153 -2.52 20.34 -2.70
CA LEU A 153 -2.23 19.77 -1.38
C LEU A 153 -3.11 20.42 -0.31
N VAL A 154 -3.85 19.60 0.41
CA VAL A 154 -4.81 20.01 1.44
C VAL A 154 -4.52 19.36 2.79
N GLU A 155 -5.10 19.89 3.86
CA GLU A 155 -5.11 19.20 5.15
C GLU A 155 -6.24 18.15 5.18
N PRO A 156 -6.17 17.12 6.07
CA PRO A 156 -7.17 16.05 6.10
C PRO A 156 -8.62 16.53 6.20
N GLU A 157 -8.85 17.59 6.97
CA GLU A 157 -10.17 18.18 7.19
C GLU A 157 -10.72 18.91 5.96
N GLU A 158 -9.84 19.29 5.04
CA GLU A 158 -10.19 20.05 3.83
C GLU A 158 -10.52 19.14 2.64
N ILE A 159 -10.24 17.83 2.72
CA ILE A 159 -10.39 16.87 1.60
C ILE A 159 -11.80 16.95 1.00
N ALA A 160 -12.83 16.89 1.83
CA ALA A 160 -14.21 16.90 1.36
C ALA A 160 -14.56 18.19 0.60
N GLY A 161 -14.09 19.34 1.08
CA GLY A 161 -14.29 20.64 0.44
C GLY A 161 -13.47 20.85 -0.83
N ALA A 162 -12.37 20.11 -0.98
CA ALA A 162 -11.49 20.18 -2.15
C ALA A 162 -12.02 19.35 -3.35
N LEU A 163 -13.02 18.49 -3.16
CA LEU A 163 -13.59 17.64 -4.21
C LEU A 163 -14.55 18.43 -5.12
N THR A 164 -13.96 19.31 -5.91
CA THR A 164 -14.67 20.16 -6.88
C THR A 164 -14.82 19.48 -8.25
N ALA A 165 -15.53 20.11 -9.19
CA ALA A 165 -15.79 19.58 -10.53
C ALA A 165 -14.55 19.43 -11.40
N ASP A 166 -13.42 20.06 -11.06
CA ASP A 166 -12.14 20.00 -11.77
C ASP A 166 -11.19 18.91 -11.25
N VAL A 167 -11.58 18.22 -10.15
CA VAL A 167 -10.76 17.15 -9.61
C VAL A 167 -10.87 15.90 -10.48
N ALA A 168 -9.75 15.47 -11.03
CA ALA A 168 -9.61 14.24 -11.80
C ALA A 168 -9.35 13.03 -10.91
N VAL A 169 -8.47 13.20 -9.92
CA VAL A 169 -8.00 12.13 -9.04
C VAL A 169 -7.89 12.65 -7.61
N LEU A 170 -8.43 11.89 -6.65
CA LEU A 170 -8.07 11.98 -5.23
C LEU A 170 -7.04 10.88 -4.93
N MET A 171 -5.85 11.26 -4.47
CA MET A 171 -4.74 10.33 -4.16
C MET A 171 -4.38 10.45 -2.68
N LEU A 172 -4.61 9.40 -1.91
CA LEU A 172 -4.36 9.39 -0.47
C LEU A 172 -3.67 8.09 -0.03
N THR A 173 -2.95 8.18 1.10
CA THR A 173 -2.49 7.00 1.85
C THR A 173 -3.49 6.70 2.96
N HIS A 174 -3.92 5.45 3.09
CA HIS A 174 -4.97 5.05 4.06
C HIS A 174 -4.61 5.41 5.50
N VAL A 175 -3.35 5.17 5.90
CA VAL A 175 -2.86 5.46 7.24
C VAL A 175 -1.67 6.41 7.15
N ASN A 176 -1.76 7.57 7.79
CA ASN A 176 -0.66 8.52 7.82
C ASN A 176 0.51 7.97 8.64
N TYR A 177 1.69 7.88 8.01
CA TYR A 177 2.86 7.24 8.60
C TYR A 177 3.46 7.98 9.82
N ARG A 178 3.15 9.28 9.98
CA ARG A 178 3.65 10.10 11.10
C ARG A 178 2.73 10.06 12.31
N THR A 179 1.43 10.12 12.07
CA THR A 179 0.43 10.29 13.11
C THR A 179 -0.32 9.02 13.45
N GLY A 180 -0.33 8.03 12.53
CA GLY A 180 -1.17 6.85 12.63
C GLY A 180 -2.66 7.14 12.39
N ALA A 181 -3.02 8.37 12.01
CA ALA A 181 -4.40 8.70 11.65
C ALA A 181 -4.82 7.90 10.41
N MET A 182 -6.02 7.37 10.45
CA MET A 182 -6.57 6.49 9.42
C MET A 182 -7.84 7.09 8.83
N HIS A 183 -7.90 7.14 7.49
CA HIS A 183 -9.10 7.55 6.78
C HIS A 183 -10.19 6.48 6.82
N ASP A 184 -11.46 6.90 6.81
CA ASP A 184 -12.57 6.02 6.43
C ASP A 184 -12.55 5.84 4.91
N MET A 185 -11.92 4.74 4.45
CA MET A 185 -11.78 4.46 3.01
C MET A 185 -13.11 4.41 2.30
N THR A 186 -14.14 3.86 2.93
CA THR A 186 -15.46 3.72 2.33
C THR A 186 -16.10 5.08 2.11
N ALA A 187 -16.13 5.93 3.15
CA ALA A 187 -16.71 7.25 3.07
C ALA A 187 -15.96 8.17 2.11
N VAL A 188 -14.63 8.17 2.17
CA VAL A 188 -13.78 9.01 1.30
C VAL A 188 -13.87 8.57 -0.16
N THR A 189 -13.85 7.27 -0.43
CA THR A 189 -14.02 6.75 -1.80
C THR A 189 -15.40 7.12 -2.37
N ALA A 190 -16.45 6.97 -1.57
CA ALA A 190 -17.79 7.35 -1.99
C ALA A 190 -17.89 8.85 -2.30
N ALA A 191 -17.27 9.71 -1.50
CA ALA A 191 -17.23 11.15 -1.74
C ALA A 191 -16.46 11.51 -3.02
N ALA A 192 -15.29 10.89 -3.26
CA ALA A 192 -14.54 11.09 -4.50
C ALA A 192 -15.34 10.69 -5.73
N HIS A 193 -15.98 9.53 -5.71
CA HIS A 193 -16.81 9.05 -6.81
C HIS A 193 -18.06 9.92 -7.02
N ALA A 194 -18.72 10.37 -5.95
CA ALA A 194 -19.86 11.29 -6.04
C ALA A 194 -19.47 12.63 -6.68
N ALA A 195 -18.25 13.11 -6.45
CA ALA A 195 -17.68 14.28 -7.12
C ALA A 195 -17.23 13.99 -8.57
N GLY A 196 -17.24 12.73 -9.01
CA GLY A 196 -16.80 12.27 -10.34
C GLY A 196 -15.27 12.19 -10.47
N ALA A 197 -14.53 12.14 -9.37
CA ALA A 197 -13.11 11.93 -9.33
C ALA A 197 -12.77 10.43 -9.21
N LEU A 198 -11.65 10.02 -9.80
CA LEU A 198 -11.07 8.69 -9.54
C LEU A 198 -10.39 8.69 -8.17
N MET A 199 -10.43 7.53 -7.48
CA MET A 199 -9.75 7.35 -6.20
C MET A 199 -8.51 6.46 -6.37
N VAL A 200 -7.38 6.91 -5.83
CA VAL A 200 -6.12 6.14 -5.75
C VAL A 200 -5.69 6.08 -4.28
N TRP A 201 -5.67 4.90 -3.71
CA TRP A 201 -5.21 4.63 -2.35
C TRP A 201 -3.77 4.10 -2.34
#